data_9a29e0683e19adb245321ce1701385ff
#
_entry.id   9a29e0683e19adb245321ce1701385ff
#
_cell.length_a   1.000
_cell.length_b   1.000
_cell.length_c   1.000
_cell.angle_alpha   90.00
_cell.angle_beta   90.00
_cell.angle_gamma   90.00
#
_symmetry.space_group_name_H-M   'P 1'
#
loop_
_entity.id
_entity.type
_entity.pdbx_description
1 polymer ?
#
loop_
_entity_poly.entity_id
_entity_poly.type
_entity_poly.pdbx_seq_one_letter_code
_entity_poly.pdbx_strand_id
1 'polypeptide(L)'
;MVDRNYDFEEEAQVVSINVSRGGIPKLPINPAQVTFRGLVGDGHHHEKHNNPDQAVCMQDIELLRELSQEGFPVAAGIIGENLTVKDLNVQQLPPGSILEFSGGVVLELTKERKPCYVLDAVHPQLKERIVGRCGFYAKVLQEGILEVGATIHLIDKPFVYRRNVSDTVRERFRP
;
A
#
# COMPACT_ATOMS: atom_id res chain seq x y z
N MET A 1 14.98 -25.99 -3.88
CA MET A 1 13.66 -25.43 -3.52
C MET A 1 13.75 -25.03 -2.06
N VAL A 2 13.86 -23.78 -1.75
CA VAL A 2 13.86 -23.28 -0.37
C VAL A 2 12.41 -22.90 -0.09
N ASP A 3 11.69 -23.77 0.62
CA ASP A 3 10.43 -23.42 1.26
C ASP A 3 10.73 -22.32 2.28
N ARG A 4 10.54 -21.08 1.88
CA ARG A 4 10.45 -19.97 2.82
C ARG A 4 9.01 -19.93 3.32
N ASN A 5 8.69 -20.79 4.29
CA ASN A 5 7.56 -20.55 5.16
C ASN A 5 7.84 -19.24 5.89
N TYR A 6 7.20 -18.15 5.46
CA TYR A 6 7.06 -16.97 6.28
C TYR A 6 5.99 -17.32 7.33
N ASP A 7 6.39 -18.00 8.41
CA ASP A 7 5.57 -18.11 9.61
C ASP A 7 5.49 -16.71 10.22
N PHE A 8 4.43 -15.98 9.89
CA PHE A 8 4.06 -14.80 10.64
C PHE A 8 3.51 -15.29 11.99
N GLU A 9 4.24 -15.08 13.08
CA GLU A 9 3.75 -15.38 14.44
C GLU A 9 2.49 -14.57 14.78
N GLU A 10 2.28 -13.43 14.11
CA GLU A 10 1.06 -12.62 14.14
C GLU A 10 0.56 -12.37 12.70
N GLU A 11 -0.76 -12.29 12.54
CA GLU A 11 -1.40 -12.08 11.25
C GLU A 11 -1.17 -10.65 10.76
N ALA A 12 -0.58 -10.48 9.57
CA ALA A 12 -0.36 -9.17 8.97
C ALA A 12 -1.68 -8.42 8.76
N GLN A 13 -1.72 -7.13 9.10
CA GLN A 13 -2.95 -6.33 9.06
C GLN A 13 -2.72 -4.91 8.58
N VAL A 14 -3.79 -4.32 8.04
CA VAL A 14 -3.88 -2.89 7.75
C VAL A 14 -4.11 -2.11 9.05
N VAL A 15 -3.18 -1.20 9.37
CA VAL A 15 -3.24 -0.35 10.57
C VAL A 15 -3.92 0.98 10.27
N SER A 16 -3.64 1.56 9.09
CA SER A 16 -4.20 2.84 8.66
C SER A 16 -4.32 2.88 7.15
N ILE A 17 -5.37 3.54 6.66
CA ILE A 17 -5.61 3.83 5.25
C ILE A 17 -5.60 5.34 5.11
N ASN A 18 -4.73 5.88 4.26
CA ASN A 18 -4.46 7.31 4.21
C ASN A 18 -4.60 7.84 2.78
N VAL A 19 -5.26 8.98 2.65
CA VAL A 19 -5.44 9.69 1.38
C VAL A 19 -5.18 11.18 1.54
N SER A 20 -4.80 11.83 0.44
CA SER A 20 -4.73 13.27 0.37
C SER A 20 -5.15 13.74 -1.03
N ARG A 21 -5.66 14.96 -1.13
CA ARG A 21 -5.96 15.56 -2.44
C ARG A 21 -4.70 15.99 -3.19
N GLY A 22 -3.56 15.96 -2.53
CA GLY A 22 -2.23 16.24 -3.07
C GLY A 22 -1.23 16.48 -1.96
N GLY A 23 0.00 15.94 -2.14
CA GLY A 23 1.09 16.11 -1.19
C GLY A 23 0.93 15.32 0.11
N ILE A 24 1.72 15.70 1.09
CA ILE A 24 1.75 15.12 2.44
C ILE A 24 1.38 16.18 3.48
N PRO A 25 0.86 15.77 4.64
CA PRO A 25 0.52 14.41 5.06
C PRO A 25 -0.72 13.87 4.34
N LYS A 26 -0.83 12.53 4.27
CA LYS A 26 -2.08 11.87 3.95
C LYS A 26 -2.88 11.65 5.24
N LEU A 27 -4.20 11.82 5.16
CA LEU A 27 -5.09 11.73 6.31
C LEU A 27 -5.84 10.40 6.33
N PRO A 28 -6.12 9.84 7.51
CA PRO A 28 -6.77 8.55 7.64
C PRO A 28 -8.22 8.58 7.16
N ILE A 29 -8.62 7.53 6.46
CA ILE A 29 -10.00 7.21 6.11
C ILE A 29 -10.30 5.76 6.43
N ASN A 30 -11.58 5.43 6.66
CA ASN A 30 -12.04 4.06 6.84
C ASN A 30 -13.56 3.99 6.64
N PRO A 31 -14.11 3.15 5.75
CA PRO A 31 -13.41 2.32 4.76
C PRO A 31 -12.87 3.12 3.56
N ALA A 32 -12.12 2.45 2.69
CA ALA A 32 -11.65 3.00 1.43
C ALA A 32 -12.07 2.13 0.24
N GLN A 33 -12.49 2.77 -0.85
CA GLN A 33 -12.65 2.09 -2.12
C GLN A 33 -11.31 2.05 -2.86
N VAL A 34 -10.88 0.85 -3.22
CA VAL A 34 -9.65 0.61 -4.00
C VAL A 34 -10.04 0.30 -5.44
N THR A 35 -9.48 1.05 -6.37
CA THR A 35 -9.66 0.90 -7.81
C THR A 35 -8.31 0.61 -8.48
N PHE A 36 -8.31 0.23 -9.76
CA PHE A 36 -7.06 0.06 -10.53
C PHE A 36 -6.19 1.33 -10.58
N ARG A 37 -6.76 2.49 -10.28
CA ARG A 37 -6.05 3.77 -10.19
C ARG A 37 -5.54 4.10 -8.80
N GLY A 38 -5.83 3.28 -7.80
CA GLY A 38 -5.53 3.50 -6.40
C GLY A 38 -6.76 3.78 -5.54
N LEU A 39 -6.58 4.42 -4.41
CA LEU A 39 -7.66 4.73 -3.48
C LEU A 39 -8.50 5.90 -3.96
N VAL A 40 -9.81 5.76 -3.93
CA VAL A 40 -10.73 6.87 -4.21
C VAL A 40 -10.53 7.98 -3.18
N GLY A 41 -10.41 9.21 -3.66
CA GLY A 41 -10.13 10.39 -2.83
C GLY A 41 -8.65 10.72 -2.69
N ASP A 42 -7.76 9.82 -3.12
CA ASP A 42 -6.33 10.14 -3.21
C ASP A 42 -6.04 10.89 -4.52
N GLY A 43 -5.42 12.06 -4.39
CA GLY A 43 -5.11 12.91 -5.54
C GLY A 43 -3.76 12.56 -6.17
N HIS A 44 -3.79 12.28 -7.47
CA HIS A 44 -2.60 12.13 -8.29
C HIS A 44 -2.45 13.39 -9.17
N HIS A 45 -2.09 14.53 -8.56
CA HIS A 45 -2.05 15.82 -9.26
C HIS A 45 -0.91 15.97 -10.28
N HIS A 46 0.05 15.06 -10.28
CA HIS A 46 1.10 15.01 -11.30
C HIS A 46 0.90 13.82 -12.22
N GLU A 47 0.99 14.03 -13.55
CA GLU A 47 0.94 12.95 -14.54
C GLU A 47 1.92 11.81 -14.24
N LYS A 48 3.06 12.12 -13.62
CA LYS A 48 4.05 11.15 -13.16
C LYS A 48 3.55 10.21 -12.05
N HIS A 49 2.51 10.58 -11.32
CA HIS A 49 1.89 9.78 -10.26
C HIS A 49 0.66 9.00 -10.72
N ASN A 50 0.22 9.19 -11.96
CA ASN A 50 -0.88 8.43 -12.55
C ASN A 50 -0.40 7.14 -13.23
N ASN A 51 0.59 6.49 -12.63
CA ASN A 51 1.14 5.22 -13.10
C ASN A 51 0.44 4.06 -12.36
N PRO A 52 -0.24 3.13 -13.07
CA PRO A 52 -0.88 1.97 -12.46
C PRO A 52 0.07 1.13 -11.59
N ASP A 53 1.35 1.08 -11.92
CA ASP A 53 2.38 0.37 -11.14
C ASP A 53 2.72 1.07 -9.81
N GLN A 54 2.18 2.25 -9.58
CA GLN A 54 2.35 3.06 -8.37
C GLN A 54 0.98 3.51 -7.80
N ALA A 55 -0.06 2.72 -8.04
CA ALA A 55 -1.42 3.06 -7.65
C ALA A 55 -1.58 3.17 -6.13
N VAL A 56 -0.84 2.36 -5.38
CA VAL A 56 -0.86 2.32 -3.91
C VAL A 56 0.56 2.32 -3.38
N CYS A 57 0.80 3.11 -2.33
CA CYS A 57 2.05 3.09 -1.58
C CYS A 57 1.82 2.46 -0.21
N MET A 58 2.67 1.50 0.17
CA MET A 58 2.58 0.75 1.42
C MET A 58 3.80 1.00 2.29
N GLN A 59 3.61 1.03 3.62
CA GLN A 59 4.68 1.22 4.60
C GLN A 59 4.44 0.38 5.85
N ASP A 60 5.51 -0.20 6.40
CA ASP A 60 5.48 -0.92 7.67
C ASP A 60 5.43 0.05 8.85
N ILE A 61 4.48 -0.14 9.76
CA ILE A 61 4.37 0.69 10.99
C ILE A 61 5.60 0.52 11.88
N GLU A 62 6.23 -0.64 11.87
CA GLU A 62 7.43 -0.94 12.62
C GLU A 62 8.58 -0.01 12.22
N LEU A 63 8.79 0.20 10.92
CA LEU A 63 9.81 1.12 10.41
C LEU A 63 9.50 2.58 10.74
N LEU A 64 8.22 2.98 10.74
CA LEU A 64 7.83 4.31 11.19
C LEU A 64 8.12 4.50 12.70
N ARG A 65 7.88 3.48 13.51
CA ARG A 65 8.21 3.51 14.95
C ARG A 65 9.72 3.63 15.19
N GLU A 66 10.55 2.89 14.45
CA GLU A 66 12.00 3.02 14.51
C GLU A 66 12.45 4.45 14.18
N LEU A 67 11.97 5.02 13.07
CA LEU A 67 12.26 6.41 12.69
C LEU A 67 11.79 7.41 13.76
N SER A 68 10.65 7.18 14.37
CA SER A 68 10.15 8.02 15.47
C SER A 68 11.06 7.95 16.69
N GLN A 69 11.59 6.77 17.03
CA GLN A 69 12.56 6.59 18.11
C GLN A 69 13.92 7.26 17.80
N GLU A 70 14.27 7.37 16.52
CA GLU A 70 15.44 8.14 16.06
C GLU A 70 15.22 9.67 16.13
N GLY A 71 14.01 10.12 16.50
CA GLY A 71 13.66 11.54 16.69
C GLY A 71 12.95 12.20 15.51
N PHE A 72 12.54 11.44 14.48
CA PHE A 72 11.79 11.98 13.36
C PHE A 72 10.29 12.05 13.69
N PRO A 73 9.58 13.15 13.32
CA PRO A 73 8.15 13.33 13.60
C PRO A 73 7.30 12.56 12.59
N VAL A 74 7.43 11.23 12.54
CA VAL A 74 6.73 10.35 11.60
C VAL A 74 5.67 9.49 12.29
N ALA A 75 4.57 9.29 11.61
CA ALA A 75 3.45 8.43 11.98
C ALA A 75 2.73 8.01 10.69
N ALA A 76 1.69 7.18 10.80
CA ALA A 76 0.88 6.78 9.65
C ALA A 76 0.41 7.98 8.81
N GLY A 77 0.62 7.92 7.50
CA GLY A 77 0.26 8.95 6.52
C GLY A 77 1.23 10.13 6.40
N ILE A 78 2.12 10.32 7.35
CA ILE A 78 3.02 11.50 7.38
C ILE A 78 4.01 11.50 6.22
N ILE A 79 4.55 10.35 5.87
CA ILE A 79 5.49 10.24 4.75
C ILE A 79 4.82 10.03 3.40
N GLY A 80 3.47 9.98 3.37
CA GLY A 80 2.67 9.93 2.15
C GLY A 80 2.29 8.52 1.68
N GLU A 81 2.40 7.51 2.54
CA GLU A 81 1.89 6.17 2.24
C GLU A 81 0.36 6.12 2.30
N ASN A 82 -0.23 5.27 1.44
CA ASN A 82 -1.67 4.99 1.43
C ASN A 82 -2.05 3.94 2.48
N LEU A 83 -1.28 2.86 2.57
CA LEU A 83 -1.52 1.77 3.51
C LEU A 83 -0.36 1.70 4.48
N THR A 84 -0.66 1.88 5.77
CA THR A 84 0.25 1.55 6.84
C THR A 84 -0.14 0.17 7.36
N VAL A 85 0.80 -0.77 7.34
CA VAL A 85 0.57 -2.17 7.68
C VAL A 85 1.44 -2.60 8.85
N LYS A 86 1.06 -3.65 9.55
CA LYS A 86 1.86 -4.28 10.61
C LYS A 86 2.09 -5.75 10.31
N ASP A 87 3.16 -6.30 10.87
CA ASP A 87 3.50 -7.72 10.83
C ASP A 87 3.63 -8.30 9.41
N LEU A 88 3.80 -7.44 8.38
CA LEU A 88 3.99 -7.84 6.98
C LEU A 88 5.45 -7.80 6.55
N ASN A 89 6.20 -6.82 7.08
CA ASN A 89 7.58 -6.54 6.66
C ASN A 89 7.68 -6.32 5.13
N VAL A 90 6.82 -5.43 4.61
CA VAL A 90 6.71 -5.15 3.17
C VAL A 90 8.02 -4.73 2.55
N GLN A 91 8.88 -4.07 3.33
CA GLN A 91 10.21 -3.62 2.88
C GLN A 91 11.14 -4.78 2.47
N GLN A 92 10.93 -5.99 2.99
CA GLN A 92 11.75 -7.16 2.71
C GLN A 92 11.14 -8.10 1.65
N LEU A 93 9.91 -7.84 1.22
CA LEU A 93 9.26 -8.64 0.20
C LEU A 93 9.84 -8.32 -1.19
N PRO A 94 10.04 -9.32 -2.05
CA PRO A 94 10.52 -9.06 -3.40
C PRO A 94 9.44 -8.39 -4.27
N PRO A 95 9.82 -7.55 -5.25
CA PRO A 95 8.90 -7.11 -6.30
C PRO A 95 8.22 -8.31 -6.97
N GLY A 96 6.94 -8.16 -7.30
CA GLY A 96 6.11 -9.25 -7.82
C GLY A 96 5.36 -10.05 -6.75
N SER A 97 5.62 -9.80 -5.46
CA SER A 97 4.85 -10.38 -4.37
C SER A 97 3.38 -9.97 -4.48
N ILE A 98 2.48 -10.94 -4.36
CA ILE A 98 1.03 -10.71 -4.45
C ILE A 98 0.43 -10.82 -3.05
N LEU A 99 -0.31 -9.78 -2.68
CA LEU A 99 -0.93 -9.62 -1.37
C LEU A 99 -2.46 -9.64 -1.53
N GLU A 100 -3.12 -10.60 -0.89
CA GLU A 100 -4.57 -10.67 -0.79
C GLU A 100 -5.03 -10.12 0.56
N PHE A 101 -5.95 -9.18 0.52
CA PHE A 101 -6.55 -8.58 1.71
C PHE A 101 -7.91 -9.23 1.99
N SER A 102 -8.23 -9.44 3.25
CA SER A 102 -9.60 -9.82 3.62
C SER A 102 -10.57 -8.77 3.10
N GLY A 103 -11.67 -9.21 2.45
CA GLY A 103 -12.56 -8.32 1.70
C GLY A 103 -12.32 -8.33 0.18
N GLY A 104 -11.25 -8.94 -0.30
CA GLY A 104 -11.06 -9.30 -1.71
C GLY A 104 -10.18 -8.36 -2.54
N VAL A 105 -9.64 -7.28 -1.97
CA VAL A 105 -8.62 -6.46 -2.64
C VAL A 105 -7.35 -7.29 -2.81
N VAL A 106 -6.73 -7.20 -3.99
CA VAL A 106 -5.45 -7.86 -4.28
C VAL A 106 -4.48 -6.85 -4.89
N LEU A 107 -3.29 -6.79 -4.30
CA LEU A 107 -2.19 -5.92 -4.74
C LEU A 107 -0.98 -6.75 -5.16
N GLU A 108 -0.20 -6.23 -6.09
CA GLU A 108 1.13 -6.75 -6.44
C GLU A 108 2.17 -5.68 -6.17
N LEU A 109 3.19 -6.01 -5.38
CA LEU A 109 4.33 -5.12 -5.13
C LEU A 109 5.13 -4.92 -6.43
N THR A 110 5.39 -3.66 -6.79
CA THR A 110 6.06 -3.33 -8.04
C THR A 110 7.50 -2.91 -7.85
N LYS A 111 7.74 -1.93 -6.98
CA LYS A 111 9.08 -1.43 -6.71
C LYS A 111 9.18 -0.77 -5.35
N GLU A 112 10.38 -0.78 -4.80
CA GLU A 112 10.73 -0.02 -3.62
C GLU A 112 10.54 1.49 -3.87
N ARG A 113 9.93 2.17 -2.90
CA ARG A 113 9.80 3.61 -2.91
C ARG A 113 11.13 4.26 -2.53
N LYS A 114 11.61 5.15 -3.39
CA LYS A 114 12.79 5.96 -3.09
C LYS A 114 12.37 7.27 -2.42
N PRO A 115 13.12 7.71 -1.41
CA PRO A 115 12.88 9.00 -0.77
C PRO A 115 12.96 10.14 -1.78
N CYS A 116 12.10 11.14 -1.64
CA CYS A 116 12.09 12.32 -2.48
C CYS A 116 12.03 13.60 -1.64
N TYR A 117 12.18 14.74 -2.29
CA TYR A 117 12.27 16.07 -1.66
C TYR A 117 11.04 16.44 -0.81
N VAL A 118 9.87 15.85 -1.06
CA VAL A 118 8.68 16.14 -0.25
C VAL A 118 8.87 15.79 1.24
N LEU A 119 9.77 14.86 1.55
CA LEU A 119 10.11 14.49 2.92
C LEU A 119 10.86 15.60 3.68
N ASP A 120 11.44 16.56 2.97
CA ASP A 120 12.11 17.72 3.59
C ASP A 120 11.10 18.59 4.36
N ALA A 121 9.82 18.53 3.99
CA ALA A 121 8.74 19.20 4.72
C ALA A 121 8.45 18.54 6.08
N VAL A 122 8.79 17.27 6.27
CA VAL A 122 8.66 16.55 7.55
C VAL A 122 9.88 16.82 8.42
N HIS A 123 11.08 16.58 7.87
CA HIS A 123 12.35 16.88 8.54
C HIS A 123 13.49 16.93 7.51
N PRO A 124 14.42 17.91 7.62
CA PRO A 124 15.50 18.10 6.63
C PRO A 124 16.40 16.89 6.39
N GLN A 125 16.60 16.06 7.39
CA GLN A 125 17.46 14.86 7.33
C GLN A 125 16.70 13.58 7.02
N LEU A 126 15.36 13.61 6.99
CA LEU A 126 14.54 12.40 6.84
C LEU A 126 14.81 11.68 5.53
N LYS A 127 14.96 12.41 4.43
CA LYS A 127 15.22 11.86 3.10
C LYS A 127 16.45 10.94 3.05
N GLU A 128 17.51 11.30 3.80
CA GLU A 128 18.74 10.51 3.86
C GLU A 128 18.58 9.31 4.82
N ARG A 129 17.90 9.53 5.94
CA ARG A 129 17.78 8.52 7.01
C ARG A 129 16.77 7.42 6.69
N ILE A 130 15.78 7.68 5.85
CA ILE A 130 14.73 6.72 5.48
C ILE A 130 15.11 5.81 4.30
N VAL A 131 16.28 5.99 3.69
CA VAL A 131 16.75 5.13 2.59
C VAL A 131 16.69 3.66 2.98
N GLY A 132 16.07 2.81 2.13
CA GLY A 132 15.84 1.40 2.41
C GLY A 132 14.70 1.11 3.41
N ARG A 133 14.00 2.14 3.88
CA ARG A 133 12.87 2.05 4.83
C ARG A 133 11.66 2.88 4.39
N CYS A 134 11.56 3.21 3.11
CA CYS A 134 10.55 4.15 2.59
C CYS A 134 9.28 3.47 2.07
N GLY A 135 9.20 2.15 2.19
CA GLY A 135 8.06 1.35 1.75
C GLY A 135 8.13 0.93 0.28
N PHE A 136 7.02 0.44 -0.23
CA PHE A 136 6.86 -0.11 -1.57
C PHE A 136 5.66 0.50 -2.29
N TYR A 137 5.77 0.59 -3.61
CA TYR A 137 4.62 0.79 -4.48
C TYR A 137 3.99 -0.54 -4.88
N ALA A 138 2.69 -0.50 -5.10
CA ALA A 138 1.92 -1.63 -5.57
C ALA A 138 0.94 -1.22 -6.67
N LYS A 139 0.65 -2.16 -7.56
CA LYS A 139 -0.48 -2.08 -8.50
C LYS A 139 -1.66 -2.88 -7.96
N VAL A 140 -2.85 -2.47 -8.35
CA VAL A 140 -4.09 -3.15 -7.98
C VAL A 140 -4.39 -4.23 -9.00
N LEU A 141 -4.47 -5.48 -8.56
CA LEU A 141 -4.88 -6.63 -9.38
C LEU A 141 -6.37 -6.91 -9.26
N GLN A 142 -6.97 -6.62 -8.11
CA GLN A 142 -8.42 -6.75 -7.88
C GLN A 142 -8.91 -5.59 -7.03
N GLU A 143 -9.94 -4.91 -7.53
CA GLU A 143 -10.61 -3.80 -6.85
C GLU A 143 -11.51 -4.30 -5.72
N GLY A 144 -11.84 -3.42 -4.79
CA GLY A 144 -12.78 -3.72 -3.71
C GLY A 144 -12.82 -2.65 -2.63
N ILE A 145 -13.44 -2.99 -1.53
CA ILE A 145 -13.48 -2.15 -0.32
C ILE A 145 -12.45 -2.68 0.66
N LEU A 146 -11.63 -1.78 1.18
CA LEU A 146 -10.61 -2.06 2.17
C LEU A 146 -10.96 -1.38 3.49
N GLU A 147 -10.79 -2.12 4.58
CA GLU A 147 -11.05 -1.62 5.92
C GLU A 147 -9.79 -1.72 6.79
N VAL A 148 -9.67 -0.81 7.75
CA VAL A 148 -8.66 -0.92 8.82
C VAL A 148 -8.91 -2.21 9.59
N GLY A 149 -7.84 -2.95 9.89
CA GLY A 149 -7.91 -4.29 10.49
C GLY A 149 -8.02 -5.43 9.48
N ALA A 150 -8.17 -5.15 8.18
CA ALA A 150 -8.14 -6.20 7.16
C ALA A 150 -6.83 -6.99 7.25
N THR A 151 -6.95 -8.32 7.22
CA THR A 151 -5.80 -9.24 7.23
C THR A 151 -5.17 -9.32 5.85
N ILE A 152 -3.87 -9.60 5.82
CA ILE A 152 -3.07 -9.63 4.59
C ILE A 152 -2.39 -10.98 4.48
N HIS A 153 -2.61 -11.66 3.34
CA HIS A 153 -1.97 -12.92 3.04
C HIS A 153 -1.08 -12.81 1.80
N LEU A 154 0.11 -13.36 1.87
CA LEU A 154 1.00 -13.52 0.72
C LEU A 154 0.52 -14.71 -0.13
N ILE A 155 0.34 -14.48 -1.44
CA ILE A 155 -0.10 -15.53 -2.36
C ILE A 155 1.11 -16.04 -3.16
N ASP A 156 1.40 -17.35 -3.05
CA ASP A 156 2.50 -18.00 -3.76
C ASP A 156 2.16 -18.46 -5.19
N LYS A 157 0.91 -18.27 -5.63
CA LYS A 157 0.42 -18.75 -6.92
C LYS A 157 0.12 -17.58 -7.88
N PRO A 158 0.20 -17.79 -9.21
CA PRO A 158 -0.26 -16.81 -10.16
C PRO A 158 -1.71 -16.41 -9.86
N PHE A 159 -1.94 -15.11 -9.71
CA PHE A 159 -3.27 -14.59 -9.45
C PHE A 159 -4.16 -14.76 -10.67
N VAL A 160 -5.31 -15.42 -10.48
CA VAL A 160 -6.36 -15.50 -11.50
C VAL A 160 -7.47 -14.54 -11.11
N TYR A 161 -7.72 -13.53 -11.95
CA TYR A 161 -8.77 -12.54 -11.73
C TYR A 161 -10.12 -13.23 -11.55
N ARG A 162 -10.74 -13.05 -10.39
CA ARG A 162 -12.11 -13.52 -10.15
C ARG A 162 -13.08 -12.44 -10.59
N ARG A 163 -13.75 -12.65 -11.74
CA ARG A 163 -14.85 -11.77 -12.15
C ARG A 163 -15.92 -11.77 -11.06
N ASN A 164 -16.21 -10.60 -10.52
CA ASN A 164 -17.35 -10.44 -9.64
C ASN A 164 -18.65 -10.68 -10.45
N VAL A 165 -19.65 -11.33 -9.82
CA VAL A 165 -20.95 -11.61 -10.43
C VAL A 165 -21.63 -10.33 -10.95
N SER A 166 -21.32 -9.15 -10.38
CA SER A 166 -21.78 -7.85 -10.85
C SER A 166 -21.25 -7.46 -12.23
N ASP A 167 -20.08 -7.93 -12.64
CA ASP A 167 -19.51 -7.61 -13.95
C ASP A 167 -20.21 -8.39 -15.06
N THR A 168 -20.66 -9.61 -14.77
CA THR A 168 -21.44 -10.46 -15.69
C THR A 168 -22.82 -9.87 -15.99
N VAL A 169 -23.40 -9.11 -15.07
CA VAL A 169 -24.70 -8.46 -15.28
C VAL A 169 -24.55 -7.20 -16.17
N ARG A 170 -23.45 -6.46 -16.01
CA ARG A 170 -23.19 -5.27 -16.84
C ARG A 170 -22.87 -5.59 -18.30
N GLU A 171 -22.24 -6.71 -18.59
CA GLU A 171 -21.98 -7.15 -19.98
C GLU A 171 -23.25 -7.57 -20.72
N ARG A 172 -24.29 -8.08 -20.01
CA ARG A 172 -25.58 -8.48 -20.61
C ARG A 172 -26.46 -7.31 -21.04
N PHE A 173 -26.19 -6.09 -20.58
CA PHE A 173 -26.99 -4.89 -20.84
C PHE A 173 -26.20 -3.78 -21.54
N ARG A 174 -25.12 -4.11 -22.28
CA ARG A 174 -24.54 -3.14 -23.23
C ARG A 174 -25.43 -3.09 -24.50
N PRO A 175 -25.92 -1.89 -24.89
CA PRO A 175 -26.67 -1.69 -26.12
C PRO A 175 -25.82 -1.94 -27.36
#